data_8d5ab6a15bf1667c3779b3c6509d3fc8
#
_entry.id   8d5ab6a15bf1667c3779b3c6509d3fc8
#
_cell.length_a   1.000
_cell.length_b   1.000
_cell.length_c   1.000
_cell.angle_alpha   90.00
_cell.angle_beta   90.00
_cell.angle_gamma   90.00
#
_symmetry.space_group_name_H-M   'P 1'
#
loop_
_entity.id
_entity.type
_entity.pdbx_description
1 polymer ?
#
loop_
_entity_poly.entity_id
_entity_poly.type
_entity_poly.pdbx_seq_one_letter_code
_entity_poly.pdbx_strand_id
1 'polypeptide(L)'
;VVGMASEFYGFYPLIVGLGVALGYDAMFGFAIIAVGEFVGFMGATLNPYSVGIAQTISGVELYSGTGYRAICFVIFMAISIIYVMVYGRKIKKNPGASVVFGEKNIHAFDRDELNEYSFTLKDGLVLLDVLVVLIVLMLGLIKWGWDFPQLCGLFLLMSMIAAAICKWSPNKWCS
;
A
#
# COMPACT_ATOMS: atom_id res chain seq x y z
N VAL A 1 -9.85 -4.91 -4.32
CA VAL A 1 -10.91 -5.91 -4.44
C VAL A 1 -11.88 -5.84 -3.26
N VAL A 2 -11.41 -5.61 -2.05
CA VAL A 2 -12.21 -5.61 -0.81
C VAL A 2 -12.51 -4.19 -0.31
N GLY A 3 -11.93 -3.14 -0.91
CA GLY A 3 -12.17 -1.74 -0.57
C GLY A 3 -11.26 -1.16 0.51
N MET A 4 -10.11 -1.77 0.71
CA MET A 4 -9.06 -1.26 1.59
C MET A 4 -8.18 -0.30 0.79
N ALA A 5 -8.17 0.98 1.14
CA ALA A 5 -7.37 2.01 0.49
C ALA A 5 -6.43 2.71 1.48
N SER A 6 -6.96 3.10 2.64
CA SER A 6 -6.22 3.85 3.65
C SER A 6 -5.02 3.08 4.21
N GLU A 7 -5.09 1.76 4.23
CA GLU A 7 -4.06 0.86 4.74
C GLU A 7 -2.78 0.90 3.91
N PHE A 8 -2.89 1.30 2.63
CA PHE A 8 -1.73 1.39 1.74
C PHE A 8 -0.93 2.67 1.91
N TYR A 9 -1.45 3.70 2.58
CA TYR A 9 -0.72 4.96 2.75
C TYR A 9 0.63 4.79 3.46
N GLY A 10 0.73 3.88 4.42
CA GLY A 10 1.99 3.57 5.09
C GLY A 10 3.05 2.92 4.18
N PHE A 11 2.65 2.32 3.07
CA PHE A 11 3.56 1.67 2.13
C PHE A 11 4.12 2.61 1.06
N TYR A 12 3.53 3.81 0.88
CA TYR A 12 4.01 4.77 -0.12
C TYR A 12 5.50 5.12 0.05
N PRO A 13 5.98 5.55 1.23
CA PRO A 13 7.40 5.87 1.39
C PRO A 13 8.31 4.67 1.09
N LEU A 14 7.90 3.47 1.51
CA LEU A 14 8.67 2.25 1.32
C LEU A 14 8.80 1.87 -0.16
N ILE A 15 7.69 1.84 -0.89
CA ILE A 15 7.70 1.45 -2.31
C ILE A 15 8.32 2.54 -3.19
N VAL A 16 8.09 3.81 -2.85
CA VAL A 16 8.76 4.93 -3.53
C VAL A 16 10.26 4.85 -3.33
N GLY A 17 10.72 4.65 -2.07
CA GLY A 17 12.12 4.50 -1.74
C GLY A 17 12.76 3.30 -2.45
N LEU A 18 12.07 2.14 -2.45
CA LEU A 18 12.52 0.96 -3.18
C LEU A 18 12.61 1.21 -4.69
N GLY A 19 11.63 1.91 -5.27
CA GLY A 19 11.63 2.28 -6.68
C GLY A 19 12.88 3.10 -7.05
N VAL A 20 13.19 4.10 -6.24
CA VAL A 20 14.38 4.95 -6.43
C VAL A 20 15.67 4.15 -6.23
N ALA A 21 15.75 3.30 -5.22
CA ALA A 21 16.89 2.42 -4.98
C ALA A 21 17.16 1.46 -6.14
N LEU A 22 16.12 1.03 -6.85
CA LEU A 22 16.22 0.20 -8.05
C LEU A 22 16.55 1.01 -9.33
N GLY A 23 16.74 2.32 -9.22
CA GLY A 23 17.09 3.21 -10.33
C GLY A 23 15.92 3.69 -11.17
N TYR A 24 14.72 3.65 -10.61
CA TYR A 24 13.52 4.32 -11.15
C TYR A 24 13.35 5.70 -10.50
N ASP A 25 12.33 6.44 -10.92
CA ASP A 25 11.96 7.70 -10.28
C ASP A 25 10.93 7.50 -9.15
N ALA A 26 10.75 8.53 -8.33
CA ALA A 26 9.77 8.51 -7.24
C ALA A 26 8.33 8.35 -7.76
N MET A 27 8.04 8.89 -8.96
CA MET A 27 6.74 8.77 -9.60
C MET A 27 6.41 7.32 -9.99
N PHE A 28 7.41 6.54 -10.39
CA PHE A 28 7.22 5.12 -10.67
C PHE A 28 6.81 4.34 -9.41
N GLY A 29 7.52 4.56 -8.30
CA GLY A 29 7.17 3.95 -7.01
C GLY A 29 5.78 4.35 -6.54
N PHE A 30 5.44 5.64 -6.65
CA PHE A 30 4.11 6.15 -6.36
C PHE A 30 3.03 5.51 -7.26
N ALA A 31 3.28 5.42 -8.56
CA ALA A 31 2.33 4.86 -9.52
C ALA A 31 2.02 3.39 -9.27
N ILE A 32 2.99 2.59 -8.79
CA ILE A 32 2.75 1.18 -8.45
C ILE A 32 1.61 1.06 -7.44
N ILE A 33 1.65 1.85 -6.36
CA ILE A 33 0.63 1.78 -5.30
C ILE A 33 -0.65 2.47 -5.75
N ALA A 34 -0.56 3.73 -6.18
CA ALA A 34 -1.74 4.52 -6.51
C ALA A 34 -2.58 3.89 -7.62
N VAL A 35 -1.95 3.47 -8.72
CA VAL A 35 -2.66 2.80 -9.82
C VAL A 35 -3.22 1.46 -9.38
N GLY A 36 -2.46 0.68 -8.60
CA GLY A 36 -2.92 -0.60 -8.05
C GLY A 36 -4.14 -0.44 -7.14
N GLU A 37 -4.11 0.56 -6.26
CA GLU A 37 -5.20 0.90 -5.34
C GLU A 37 -6.47 1.31 -6.12
N PHE A 38 -6.35 2.28 -7.04
CA PHE A 38 -7.48 2.76 -7.82
C PHE A 38 -8.10 1.66 -8.70
N VAL A 39 -7.29 0.82 -9.33
CA VAL A 39 -7.78 -0.31 -10.12
C VAL A 39 -8.45 -1.35 -9.24
N GLY A 40 -7.91 -1.60 -8.05
CA GLY A 40 -8.53 -2.45 -7.04
C GLY A 40 -9.92 -1.96 -6.63
N PHE A 41 -10.09 -0.64 -6.52
CA PHE A 41 -11.37 0.00 -6.22
C PHE A 41 -12.34 -0.04 -7.39
N MET A 42 -11.89 0.31 -8.60
CA MET A 42 -12.72 0.31 -9.80
C MET A 42 -13.21 -1.09 -10.16
N GLY A 43 -12.34 -2.08 -10.03
CA GLY A 43 -12.67 -3.48 -10.29
C GLY A 43 -13.29 -4.20 -9.10
N ALA A 44 -13.81 -3.48 -8.12
CA ALA A 44 -14.33 -3.99 -6.85
C ALA A 44 -15.34 -5.13 -7.07
N THR A 45 -14.91 -6.36 -6.84
CA THR A 45 -15.76 -7.56 -6.99
C THR A 45 -16.62 -7.79 -5.75
N LEU A 46 -16.01 -7.65 -4.56
CA LEU A 46 -16.59 -7.96 -3.25
C LEU A 46 -16.46 -6.80 -2.27
N ASN A 47 -16.41 -5.56 -2.77
CA ASN A 47 -16.27 -4.39 -1.91
C ASN A 47 -17.62 -4.03 -1.26
N PRO A 48 -17.77 -4.18 0.06
CA PRO A 48 -19.01 -3.87 0.75
C PRO A 48 -19.31 -2.36 0.75
N TYR A 49 -18.28 -1.51 0.76
CA TYR A 49 -18.41 -0.05 0.85
C TYR A 49 -18.82 0.63 -0.45
N SER A 50 -18.60 0.01 -1.59
CA SER A 50 -19.02 0.55 -2.89
C SER A 50 -20.11 -0.33 -3.52
N VAL A 51 -19.78 -1.55 -3.91
CA VAL A 51 -20.70 -2.46 -4.59
C VAL A 51 -21.84 -2.90 -3.67
N GLY A 52 -21.55 -3.24 -2.41
CA GLY A 52 -22.55 -3.67 -1.44
C GLY A 52 -23.59 -2.58 -1.19
N ILE A 53 -23.15 -1.34 -0.92
CA ILE A 53 -24.04 -0.20 -0.69
C ILE A 53 -24.86 0.11 -1.95
N ALA A 54 -24.22 0.16 -3.13
CA ALA A 54 -24.91 0.45 -4.38
C ALA A 54 -25.98 -0.60 -4.69
N GLN A 55 -25.70 -1.88 -4.47
CA GLN A 55 -26.65 -2.97 -4.69
C GLN A 55 -27.80 -2.94 -3.69
N THR A 56 -27.52 -2.61 -2.42
CA THR A 56 -28.57 -2.46 -1.39
C THR A 56 -29.53 -1.32 -1.75
N ILE A 57 -29.01 -0.16 -2.17
CA ILE A 57 -29.83 0.98 -2.59
C ILE A 57 -30.64 0.66 -3.84
N SER A 58 -30.07 -0.09 -4.77
CA SER A 58 -30.72 -0.46 -6.04
C SER A 58 -31.72 -1.62 -5.90
N GLY A 59 -31.80 -2.24 -4.73
CA GLY A 59 -32.68 -3.41 -4.50
C GLY A 59 -32.26 -4.66 -5.27
N VAL A 60 -30.99 -4.76 -5.68
CA VAL A 60 -30.43 -5.90 -6.40
C VAL A 60 -29.76 -6.84 -5.38
N GLU A 61 -29.79 -8.16 -5.67
CA GLU A 61 -29.14 -9.16 -4.83
C GLU A 61 -27.67 -8.85 -4.59
N LEU A 62 -27.24 -8.91 -3.31
CA LEU A 62 -25.86 -8.61 -2.90
C LEU A 62 -24.86 -9.49 -3.65
N TYR A 63 -23.83 -8.84 -4.17
CA TYR A 63 -22.74 -9.46 -4.93
C TYR A 63 -23.18 -10.17 -6.21
N SER A 64 -24.43 -9.97 -6.70
CA SER A 64 -24.82 -10.40 -8.04
C SER A 64 -23.91 -9.80 -9.10
N GLY A 65 -23.66 -10.53 -10.19
CA GLY A 65 -22.75 -10.10 -11.27
C GLY A 65 -21.26 -10.08 -10.92
N THR A 66 -20.84 -10.74 -9.83
CA THR A 66 -19.43 -10.83 -9.41
C THR A 66 -18.51 -11.38 -10.51
N GLY A 67 -18.98 -12.38 -11.30
CA GLY A 67 -18.21 -12.93 -12.41
C GLY A 67 -17.86 -11.90 -13.48
N TYR A 68 -18.84 -11.07 -13.88
CA TYR A 68 -18.60 -9.99 -14.83
C TYR A 68 -17.59 -8.96 -14.28
N ARG A 69 -17.77 -8.54 -13.03
CA ARG A 69 -16.83 -7.61 -12.38
C ARG A 69 -15.42 -8.19 -12.24
N ALA A 70 -15.29 -9.49 -12.00
CA ALA A 70 -13.99 -10.16 -11.96
C ALA A 70 -13.27 -10.11 -13.31
N ILE A 71 -14.00 -10.30 -14.42
CA ILE A 71 -13.43 -10.16 -15.77
C ILE A 71 -12.98 -8.72 -16.00
N CYS A 72 -13.80 -7.73 -15.70
CA CYS A 72 -13.43 -6.31 -15.80
C CYS A 72 -12.20 -5.98 -14.96
N PHE A 73 -12.13 -6.49 -13.72
CA PHE A 73 -10.98 -6.30 -12.83
C PHE A 73 -9.69 -6.84 -13.46
N VAL A 74 -9.72 -8.04 -14.02
CA VAL A 74 -8.54 -8.63 -14.69
C VAL A 74 -8.10 -7.78 -15.88
N ILE A 75 -9.03 -7.27 -16.68
CA ILE A 75 -8.72 -6.40 -17.82
C ILE A 75 -8.09 -5.09 -17.34
N PHE A 76 -8.68 -4.40 -16.36
CA PHE A 76 -8.14 -3.17 -15.81
C PHE A 76 -6.77 -3.37 -15.18
N MET A 77 -6.59 -4.47 -14.45
CA MET A 77 -5.32 -4.83 -13.85
C MET A 77 -4.24 -5.04 -14.92
N ALA A 78 -4.54 -5.78 -15.99
CA ALA A 78 -3.59 -6.04 -17.07
C ALA A 78 -3.18 -4.72 -17.76
N ILE A 79 -4.14 -3.85 -18.09
CA ILE A 79 -3.87 -2.53 -18.71
C ILE A 79 -2.97 -1.70 -17.79
N SER A 80 -3.26 -1.67 -16.51
CA SER A 80 -2.52 -0.88 -15.52
C SER A 80 -1.09 -1.38 -15.31
N ILE A 81 -0.90 -2.69 -15.23
CA ILE A 81 0.43 -3.29 -15.15
C ILE A 81 1.24 -2.94 -16.40
N ILE A 82 0.66 -3.09 -17.59
CA ILE A 82 1.33 -2.75 -18.85
C ILE A 82 1.71 -1.27 -18.85
N TYR A 83 0.81 -0.37 -18.45
CA TYR A 83 1.07 1.07 -18.39
C TYR A 83 2.26 1.41 -17.48
N VAL A 84 2.24 0.91 -16.24
CA VAL A 84 3.31 1.16 -15.26
C VAL A 84 4.64 0.55 -15.74
N MET A 85 4.60 -0.65 -16.32
CA MET A 85 5.81 -1.27 -16.88
C MET A 85 6.39 -0.50 -18.07
N VAL A 86 5.53 0.01 -18.96
CA VAL A 86 5.97 0.84 -20.10
C VAL A 86 6.60 2.12 -19.61
N TYR A 87 5.98 2.78 -18.62
CA TYR A 87 6.54 3.97 -17.99
C TYR A 87 7.90 3.68 -17.34
N GLY A 88 7.99 2.63 -16.53
CA GLY A 88 9.27 2.23 -15.92
C GLY A 88 10.38 1.92 -16.93
N ARG A 89 10.07 1.21 -18.02
CA ARG A 89 11.03 0.96 -19.10
C ARG A 89 11.48 2.24 -19.82
N LYS A 90 10.54 3.18 -20.01
CA LYS A 90 10.84 4.48 -20.62
C LYS A 90 11.83 5.27 -19.78
N ILE A 91 11.60 5.37 -18.47
CA ILE A 91 12.48 6.10 -17.54
C ILE A 91 13.86 5.42 -17.48
N LYS A 92 13.90 4.09 -17.39
CA LYS A 92 15.16 3.36 -17.31
C LYS A 92 16.03 3.53 -18.54
N LYS A 93 15.41 3.74 -19.73
CA LYS A 93 16.14 4.03 -20.97
C LYS A 93 16.55 5.49 -21.09
N ASN A 94 15.71 6.40 -20.64
CA ASN A 94 15.95 7.84 -20.71
C ASN A 94 15.47 8.51 -19.42
N PRO A 95 16.35 8.71 -18.44
CA PRO A 95 16.00 9.36 -17.17
C PRO A 95 15.40 10.77 -17.35
N GLY A 96 15.78 11.49 -18.40
CA GLY A 96 15.20 12.81 -18.72
C GLY A 96 13.74 12.77 -19.16
N ALA A 97 13.15 11.58 -19.39
CA ALA A 97 11.74 11.42 -19.70
C ALA A 97 10.87 11.25 -18.44
N SER A 98 11.48 11.29 -17.26
CA SER A 98 10.78 11.28 -15.97
C SER A 98 9.96 12.57 -15.79
N VAL A 99 8.75 12.43 -15.25
CA VAL A 99 7.88 13.59 -14.92
C VAL A 99 8.48 14.45 -13.81
N VAL A 100 9.29 13.84 -12.94
CA VAL A 100 9.96 14.50 -11.80
C VAL A 100 11.46 14.68 -12.05
N PHE A 101 11.86 14.78 -13.31
CA PHE A 101 13.28 14.98 -13.66
C PHE A 101 13.79 16.32 -13.16
N GLY A 102 14.87 16.30 -12.37
CA GLY A 102 15.47 17.49 -11.79
C GLY A 102 14.90 17.91 -10.43
N GLU A 103 13.82 17.31 -9.94
CA GLU A 103 13.40 17.50 -8.56
C GLU A 103 14.26 16.67 -7.60
N LYS A 104 14.69 17.27 -6.50
CA LYS A 104 15.32 16.53 -5.40
C LYS A 104 14.24 15.63 -4.79
N ASN A 105 14.43 14.32 -4.92
CA ASN A 105 13.56 13.33 -4.28
C ASN A 105 13.69 13.47 -2.76
N ILE A 106 12.77 14.18 -2.14
CA ILE A 106 12.76 14.51 -0.71
C ILE A 106 12.66 13.23 0.16
N HIS A 107 12.19 12.14 -0.43
CA HIS A 107 12.02 10.83 0.22
C HIS A 107 12.79 9.70 -0.48
N ALA A 108 13.74 10.02 -1.34
CA ALA A 108 14.62 9.00 -1.89
C ALA A 108 15.57 8.54 -0.79
N PHE A 109 15.52 7.27 -0.44
CA PHE A 109 16.61 6.66 0.29
C PHE A 109 17.89 6.84 -0.53
N ASP A 110 18.89 7.48 0.04
CA ASP A 110 20.19 7.59 -0.61
C ASP A 110 20.74 6.17 -0.73
N ARG A 111 21.26 5.83 -1.91
CA ARG A 111 21.89 4.51 -2.10
C ARG A 111 23.06 4.29 -1.17
N ASP A 112 23.75 5.35 -0.82
CA ASP A 112 24.89 5.29 0.10
C ASP A 112 24.39 5.04 1.53
N GLU A 113 23.28 5.64 1.96
CA GLU A 113 22.64 5.35 3.25
C GLU A 113 22.14 3.89 3.32
N LEU A 114 21.61 3.33 2.23
CA LEU A 114 21.16 1.93 2.18
C LEU A 114 22.33 0.94 2.26
N ASN A 115 23.49 1.28 1.69
CA ASN A 115 24.68 0.44 1.77
C ASN A 115 25.36 0.48 3.14
N GLU A 116 25.22 1.59 3.87
CA GLU A 116 25.74 1.75 5.24
C GLU A 116 24.76 1.20 6.29
N TYR A 117 23.50 0.94 5.93
CA TYR A 117 22.50 0.47 6.85
C TYR A 117 22.76 -0.97 7.29
N SER A 118 23.18 -1.15 8.52
CA SER A 118 23.32 -2.46 9.14
C SER A 118 22.02 -2.88 9.81
N PHE A 119 21.48 -4.02 9.44
CA PHE A 119 20.28 -4.58 10.04
C PHE A 119 20.49 -4.83 11.54
N THR A 120 19.73 -4.14 12.37
CA THR A 120 19.85 -4.18 13.81
C THR A 120 18.78 -5.11 14.42
N LEU A 121 19.03 -5.64 15.60
CA LEU A 121 18.02 -6.41 16.35
C LEU A 121 16.70 -5.65 16.54
N LYS A 122 16.74 -4.32 16.64
CA LYS A 122 15.54 -3.49 16.73
C LYS A 122 14.70 -3.57 15.46
N ASP A 123 15.32 -3.56 14.30
CA ASP A 123 14.64 -3.64 13.01
C ASP A 123 13.96 -5.01 12.85
N GLY A 124 14.63 -6.06 13.32
CA GLY A 124 14.04 -7.40 13.40
C GLY A 124 12.83 -7.47 14.33
N LEU A 125 12.86 -6.80 15.46
CA LEU A 125 11.74 -6.74 16.41
C LEU A 125 10.55 -5.94 15.83
N VAL A 126 10.82 -4.83 15.13
CA VAL A 126 9.76 -4.06 14.45
C VAL A 126 9.14 -4.87 13.31
N LEU A 127 9.94 -5.60 12.53
CA LEU A 127 9.41 -6.48 11.50
C LEU A 127 8.56 -7.62 12.07
N LEU A 128 8.98 -8.17 13.21
CA LEU A 128 8.20 -9.17 13.93
C LEU A 128 6.86 -8.61 14.42
N ASP A 129 6.86 -7.39 14.97
CA ASP A 129 5.65 -6.69 15.40
C ASP A 129 4.67 -6.52 14.23
N VAL A 130 5.14 -6.03 13.09
CA VAL A 130 4.32 -5.90 11.87
C VAL A 130 3.75 -7.25 11.45
N LEU A 131 4.55 -8.31 11.45
CA LEU A 131 4.11 -9.65 11.06
C LEU A 131 3.05 -10.20 12.02
N VAL A 132 3.24 -10.04 13.33
CA VAL A 132 2.26 -10.44 14.35
C VAL A 132 0.96 -9.68 14.18
N VAL A 133 1.03 -8.36 13.98
CA VAL A 133 -0.15 -7.51 13.75
C VAL A 133 -0.91 -7.94 12.50
N LEU A 134 -0.22 -8.25 11.39
CA LEU A 134 -0.86 -8.77 10.17
C LEU A 134 -1.58 -10.11 10.42
N ILE A 135 -0.98 -11.02 11.18
CA ILE A 135 -1.62 -12.29 11.55
C ILE A 135 -2.87 -12.03 12.40
N VAL A 136 -2.78 -11.18 13.42
CA VAL A 136 -3.91 -10.82 14.29
C VAL A 136 -5.02 -10.13 13.49
N LEU A 137 -4.68 -9.26 12.55
CA LEU A 137 -5.61 -8.60 11.65
C LEU A 137 -6.37 -9.63 10.80
N MET A 138 -5.67 -10.57 10.18
CA MET A 138 -6.30 -11.64 9.39
C MET A 138 -7.24 -12.50 10.24
N LEU A 139 -6.82 -12.86 11.45
CA LEU A 139 -7.67 -13.62 12.37
C LEU A 139 -8.87 -12.80 12.85
N GLY A 140 -8.66 -11.52 13.12
CA GLY A 140 -9.71 -10.57 13.54
C GLY A 140 -10.81 -10.44 12.49
N LEU A 141 -10.41 -10.26 11.23
CA LEU A 141 -11.36 -10.15 10.12
C LEU A 141 -12.11 -11.48 9.86
N ILE A 142 -11.41 -12.62 9.89
CA ILE A 142 -11.99 -13.92 9.49
C ILE A 142 -12.80 -14.54 10.64
N LYS A 143 -12.27 -14.53 11.88
CA LYS A 143 -12.88 -15.26 13.00
C LYS A 143 -13.72 -14.39 13.91
N TRP A 144 -13.34 -13.13 14.12
CA TRP A 144 -13.96 -12.25 15.12
C TRP A 144 -14.85 -11.18 14.48
N GLY A 145 -14.90 -11.11 13.15
CA GLY A 145 -15.74 -10.13 12.43
C GLY A 145 -15.43 -8.69 12.82
N TRP A 146 -14.13 -8.36 12.95
CA TRP A 146 -13.69 -7.03 13.31
C TRP A 146 -14.10 -6.00 12.27
N ASP A 147 -14.59 -4.86 12.77
CA ASP A 147 -14.92 -3.69 11.97
C ASP A 147 -13.81 -2.62 12.05
N PHE A 148 -14.01 -1.54 11.34
CA PHE A 148 -13.07 -0.43 11.22
C PHE A 148 -12.48 0.10 12.55
N PRO A 149 -13.27 0.25 13.66
CA PRO A 149 -12.70 0.72 14.92
C PRO A 149 -11.63 -0.19 15.53
N GLN A 150 -11.82 -1.51 15.42
CA GLN A 150 -10.86 -2.49 15.93
C GLN A 150 -9.56 -2.48 15.11
N LEU A 151 -9.68 -2.30 13.80
CA LEU A 151 -8.53 -2.15 12.90
C LEU A 151 -7.70 -0.91 13.25
N CYS A 152 -8.36 0.23 13.46
CA CYS A 152 -7.69 1.46 13.89
C CYS A 152 -6.96 1.27 15.22
N GLY A 153 -7.61 0.61 16.20
CA GLY A 153 -7.00 0.30 17.49
C GLY A 153 -5.76 -0.59 17.35
N LEU A 154 -5.82 -1.61 16.48
CA LEU A 154 -4.71 -2.52 16.24
C LEU A 154 -3.51 -1.81 15.62
N PHE A 155 -3.72 -0.95 14.61
CA PHE A 155 -2.64 -0.19 13.99
C PHE A 155 -2.04 0.86 14.95
N LEU A 156 -2.86 1.46 15.81
CA LEU A 156 -2.37 2.36 16.83
C LEU A 156 -1.47 1.62 17.84
N LEU A 157 -1.88 0.44 18.29
CA LEU A 157 -1.05 -0.41 19.17
C LEU A 157 0.27 -0.79 18.49
N MET A 158 0.25 -1.20 17.22
CA MET A 158 1.45 -1.49 16.43
C MET A 158 2.42 -0.30 16.44
N SER A 159 1.93 0.90 16.13
CA SER A 159 2.78 2.09 16.09
C SER A 159 3.36 2.44 17.47
N MET A 160 2.60 2.24 18.56
CA MET A 160 3.10 2.45 19.92
C MET A 160 4.18 1.43 20.31
N ILE A 161 3.99 0.16 19.95
CA ILE A 161 4.98 -0.91 20.21
C ILE A 161 6.27 -0.62 19.42
N ALA A 162 6.15 -0.30 18.13
CA ALA A 162 7.30 0.07 17.29
C ALA A 162 8.06 1.28 17.86
N ALA A 163 7.34 2.33 18.30
CA ALA A 163 7.95 3.49 18.93
C ALA A 163 8.68 3.14 20.24
N ALA A 164 8.12 2.24 21.05
CA ALA A 164 8.75 1.75 22.29
C ALA A 164 10.02 0.94 22.00
N ILE A 165 9.99 0.05 21.00
CA ILE A 165 11.16 -0.72 20.54
C ILE A 165 12.28 0.23 20.09
N CYS A 166 11.94 1.26 19.32
CA CYS A 166 12.87 2.29 18.83
C CYS A 166 13.30 3.29 19.93
N LYS A 167 12.69 3.22 21.11
CA LYS A 167 12.90 4.17 22.23
C LYS A 167 12.65 5.63 21.85
N TRP A 168 11.65 5.87 21.00
CA TRP A 168 11.25 7.22 20.62
C TRP A 168 10.52 7.89 21.77
N SER A 169 10.79 9.19 21.96
CA SER A 169 10.02 10.00 22.91
C SER A 169 8.60 10.24 22.37
N PRO A 170 7.59 10.44 23.23
CA PRO A 170 6.22 10.72 22.79
C PRO A 170 6.13 11.90 21.80
N ASN A 171 6.92 12.94 22.00
CA ASN A 171 6.96 14.09 21.10
C ASN A 171 7.51 13.74 19.70
N LYS A 172 8.45 12.80 19.62
CA LYS A 172 9.01 12.34 18.34
C LYS A 172 8.08 11.36 17.63
N TRP A 173 7.22 10.67 18.37
CA TRP A 173 6.23 9.76 17.80
C TRP A 173 5.02 10.50 17.22
N CYS A 174 4.66 11.65 17.81
CA CYS A 174 3.51 12.47 17.39
C CYS A 174 3.87 13.55 16.34
N SER A 175 5.15 13.78 16.05
CA SER A 175 5.63 14.71 15.02
C SER A 175 5.74 14.07 13.66
#